data_92c49b8450971967e7598187b69846fd
#
_entry.id   92c49b8450971967e7598187b69846fd
#
_cell.length_a   1.000
_cell.length_b   1.000
_cell.length_c   1.000
_cell.angle_alpha   90.00
_cell.angle_beta   90.00
_cell.angle_gamma   90.00
#
_symmetry.space_group_name_H-M   'P 1'
#
loop_
_entity.id
_entity.type
_entity.pdbx_description
1 polymer ?
#
loop_
_entity_poly.entity_id
_entity_poly.type
_entity_poly.pdbx_seq_one_letter_code
_entity_poly.pdbx_strand_id
1 'polypeptide(L)'
;MLSLFTITYIIWILSEIVLNRLLRSKSTDKQNADQHSLIIIWITVVIAIFLAGYIATKYYLPIHENELIRYIGLALIITGVIFRLIIVKSLGKYFTVDVTIKKDHKLKKDGFYSFLRHPSYFASLISFIGFGLSLNNLVSLSLVTLAALTSFIYRIKIEEKVLIAYFGAEYIAYQKTTKGIIPFIY
;
A
#
# COMPACT_ATOMS: atom_id res chain seq x y z
N MET A 1 -18.73 11.73 -21.23
CA MET A 1 -18.02 10.43 -21.06
C MET A 1 -16.96 10.62 -19.97
N LEU A 2 -16.85 9.66 -19.05
CA LEU A 2 -15.76 9.68 -18.06
C LEU A 2 -14.41 9.49 -18.77
N SER A 3 -13.39 10.25 -18.37
CA SER A 3 -12.06 10.09 -18.95
C SER A 3 -11.42 8.78 -18.52
N LEU A 4 -10.46 8.26 -19.28
CA LEU A 4 -9.68 7.08 -18.93
C LEU A 4 -9.04 7.22 -17.53
N PHE A 5 -8.54 8.42 -17.22
CA PHE A 5 -7.97 8.74 -15.90
C PHE A 5 -9.01 8.55 -14.79
N THR A 6 -10.19 9.15 -14.95
CA THR A 6 -11.26 9.04 -13.96
C THR A 6 -11.66 7.59 -13.72
N ILE A 7 -11.83 6.81 -14.79
CA ILE A 7 -12.17 5.38 -14.71
C ILE A 7 -11.10 4.61 -13.94
N THR A 8 -9.82 4.83 -14.27
CA THR A 8 -8.70 4.16 -13.59
C THR A 8 -8.65 4.50 -12.11
N TYR A 9 -8.85 5.77 -11.73
CA TYR A 9 -8.85 6.19 -10.33
C TYR A 9 -10.04 5.58 -9.56
N ILE A 10 -11.22 5.53 -10.16
CA ILE A 10 -12.39 4.89 -9.55
C ILE A 10 -12.11 3.40 -9.32
N ILE A 11 -11.61 2.67 -10.31
CA ILE A 11 -11.27 1.25 -10.19
C ILE A 11 -10.24 1.03 -9.07
N TRP A 12 -9.20 1.84 -9.03
CA TRP A 12 -8.17 1.75 -8.00
C TRP A 12 -8.74 1.97 -6.59
N ILE A 13 -9.48 3.07 -6.37
CA ILE A 13 -10.07 3.39 -5.07
C ILE A 13 -11.08 2.30 -4.66
N LEU A 14 -11.93 1.84 -5.59
CA LEU A 14 -12.87 0.76 -5.31
C LEU A 14 -12.15 -0.54 -4.95
N SER A 15 -11.04 -0.89 -5.60
CA SER A 15 -10.26 -2.07 -5.26
C SER A 15 -9.74 -2.02 -3.82
N GLU A 16 -9.24 -0.87 -3.36
CA GLU A 16 -8.77 -0.67 -1.99
C GLU A 16 -9.92 -0.76 -0.97
N ILE A 17 -11.09 -0.17 -1.28
CA ILE A 17 -12.28 -0.25 -0.41
C ILE A 17 -12.78 -1.69 -0.30
N VAL A 18 -12.85 -2.40 -1.43
CA VAL A 18 -13.30 -3.81 -1.46
C VAL A 18 -12.34 -4.69 -0.67
N LEU A 19 -11.02 -4.58 -0.89
CA LEU A 19 -10.03 -5.33 -0.13
C LEU A 19 -10.14 -5.04 1.38
N ASN A 20 -10.32 -3.76 1.74
CA ASN A 20 -10.47 -3.36 3.13
C ASN A 20 -11.72 -3.98 3.78
N ARG A 21 -12.85 -3.99 3.08
CA ARG A 21 -14.11 -4.55 3.61
C ARG A 21 -14.09 -6.08 3.69
N LEU A 22 -13.60 -6.75 2.63
CA LEU A 22 -13.64 -8.21 2.54
C LEU A 22 -12.62 -8.90 3.45
N LEU A 23 -11.49 -8.24 3.72
CA LEU A 23 -10.36 -8.84 4.42
C LEU A 23 -10.17 -8.29 5.84
N ARG A 24 -11.19 -7.63 6.36
CA ARG A 24 -11.22 -7.18 7.75
C ARG A 24 -11.32 -8.39 8.68
N SER A 25 -10.58 -8.37 9.79
CA SER A 25 -10.65 -9.44 10.80
C SER A 25 -12.04 -9.51 11.44
N LYS A 26 -12.45 -10.73 11.84
CA LYS A 26 -13.68 -10.92 12.60
C LYS A 26 -13.45 -10.53 14.06
N SER A 27 -14.50 -10.08 14.75
CA SER A 27 -14.46 -9.68 16.17
C SER A 27 -13.98 -10.77 17.14
N THR A 28 -13.97 -12.03 16.70
CA THR A 28 -13.45 -13.19 17.44
C THR A 28 -11.93 -13.32 17.39
N ASP A 29 -11.26 -12.66 16.45
CA ASP A 29 -9.80 -12.68 16.33
C ASP A 29 -9.23 -11.62 17.28
N LYS A 30 -9.14 -11.97 18.56
CA LYS A 30 -8.72 -11.06 19.63
C LYS A 30 -7.21 -10.83 19.59
N GLN A 31 -6.79 -9.83 18.90
CA GLN A 31 -5.70 -8.93 19.31
C GLN A 31 -5.86 -7.64 18.50
N ASN A 32 -6.71 -6.74 18.97
CA ASN A 32 -6.80 -5.35 18.48
C ASN A 32 -5.52 -4.59 18.86
N ALA A 33 -4.37 -5.05 18.37
CA ALA A 33 -3.09 -4.39 18.61
C ALA A 33 -2.99 -3.05 17.88
N ASP A 34 -3.95 -2.78 16.97
CA ASP A 34 -3.88 -1.59 16.12
C ASP A 34 -5.26 -1.01 15.76
N GLN A 35 -5.92 -0.44 16.75
CA GLN A 35 -7.25 0.16 16.53
C GLN A 35 -7.24 1.45 15.72
N HIS A 36 -6.09 2.13 15.56
CA HIS A 36 -6.05 3.48 14.97
C HIS A 36 -5.16 3.65 13.76
N SER A 37 -4.16 2.79 13.52
CA SER A 37 -3.22 3.01 12.42
C SER A 37 -3.89 2.93 11.05
N LEU A 38 -4.89 2.07 10.89
CA LEU A 38 -5.66 1.96 9.66
C LEU A 38 -6.42 3.26 9.35
N ILE A 39 -7.04 3.86 10.37
CA ILE A 39 -7.77 5.13 10.25
C ILE A 39 -6.79 6.25 9.89
N ILE A 40 -5.63 6.29 10.55
CA ILE A 40 -4.57 7.29 10.27
C ILE A 40 -4.13 7.18 8.82
N ILE A 41 -3.86 5.96 8.31
CA ILE A 41 -3.51 5.74 6.91
C ILE A 41 -4.59 6.30 5.99
N TRP A 42 -5.85 5.93 6.21
CA TRP A 42 -6.94 6.37 5.34
C TRP A 42 -7.10 7.90 5.35
N ILE A 43 -7.05 8.54 6.50
CA ILE A 43 -7.14 10.00 6.62
C ILE A 43 -5.96 10.65 5.90
N THR A 44 -4.73 10.21 6.16
CA THR A 44 -3.51 10.79 5.57
C THR A 44 -3.53 10.66 4.04
N VAL A 45 -3.86 9.47 3.55
CA VAL A 45 -3.87 9.18 2.11
C VAL A 45 -4.98 9.95 1.39
N VAL A 46 -6.19 9.99 1.95
CA VAL A 46 -7.31 10.74 1.36
C VAL A 46 -6.98 12.23 1.28
N ILE A 47 -6.47 12.81 2.36
CA ILE A 47 -6.03 14.22 2.37
C ILE A 47 -4.95 14.45 1.31
N ALA A 48 -3.95 13.57 1.23
CA ALA A 48 -2.86 13.69 0.27
C ALA A 48 -3.35 13.62 -1.18
N ILE A 49 -4.29 12.72 -1.50
CA ILE A 49 -4.89 12.60 -2.84
C ILE A 49 -5.63 13.90 -3.22
N PHE A 50 -6.47 14.43 -2.32
CA PHE A 50 -7.20 15.68 -2.57
C PHE A 50 -6.27 16.87 -2.74
N LEU A 51 -5.27 17.03 -1.87
CA LEU A 51 -4.29 18.10 -1.96
C LEU A 51 -3.44 17.98 -3.23
N ALA A 52 -3.01 16.79 -3.59
CA ALA A 52 -2.24 16.57 -4.82
C ALA A 52 -3.05 16.93 -6.06
N GLY A 53 -4.33 16.54 -6.12
CA GLY A 53 -5.24 16.95 -7.20
C GLY A 53 -5.43 18.47 -7.26
N TYR A 54 -5.66 19.11 -6.12
CA TYR A 54 -5.79 20.55 -6.02
C TYR A 54 -4.51 21.28 -6.50
N ILE A 55 -3.33 20.85 -6.03
CA ILE A 55 -2.04 21.44 -6.41
C ILE A 55 -1.82 21.30 -7.93
N ALA A 56 -2.09 20.11 -8.49
CA ALA A 56 -1.93 19.87 -9.92
C ALA A 56 -2.82 20.77 -10.79
N THR A 57 -4.00 21.18 -10.28
CA THR A 57 -4.90 22.08 -11.02
C THR A 57 -4.54 23.55 -10.87
N LYS A 58 -3.86 23.94 -9.79
CA LYS A 58 -3.55 25.35 -9.47
C LYS A 58 -2.14 25.76 -9.89
N TYR A 59 -1.19 24.84 -9.88
CA TYR A 59 0.21 25.16 -10.09
C TYR A 59 0.77 24.29 -11.23
N TYR A 60 1.24 24.94 -12.29
CA TYR A 60 1.89 24.27 -13.40
C TYR A 60 3.36 23.99 -13.03
N LEU A 61 3.61 22.76 -12.58
CA LEU A 61 4.93 22.26 -12.19
C LEU A 61 5.14 20.86 -12.81
N PRO A 62 5.19 20.77 -14.15
CA PRO A 62 5.22 19.48 -14.83
C PRO A 62 6.49 18.71 -14.52
N ILE A 63 6.36 17.39 -14.39
CA ILE A 63 7.49 16.47 -14.28
C ILE A 63 8.16 16.36 -15.64
N HIS A 64 7.34 16.33 -16.69
CA HIS A 64 7.79 16.26 -18.08
C HIS A 64 6.79 16.93 -19.01
N GLU A 65 7.29 17.55 -20.10
CA GLU A 65 6.44 18.22 -21.10
C GLU A 65 5.61 17.23 -21.93
N ASN A 66 6.06 15.99 -22.06
CA ASN A 66 5.34 14.97 -22.83
C ASN A 66 4.23 14.34 -21.96
N GLU A 67 3.01 14.35 -22.48
CA GLU A 67 1.84 13.71 -21.86
C GLU A 67 1.99 12.20 -21.61
N LEU A 68 2.96 11.53 -22.25
CA LEU A 68 3.26 10.11 -22.06
C LEU A 68 3.48 9.77 -20.57
N ILE A 69 4.07 10.71 -19.78
CA ILE A 69 4.29 10.51 -18.34
C ILE A 69 3.00 10.20 -17.58
N ARG A 70 1.88 10.82 -18.01
CA ARG A 70 0.56 10.59 -17.38
C ARG A 70 0.05 9.18 -17.66
N TYR A 71 0.24 8.68 -18.87
CA TYR A 71 -0.15 7.30 -19.24
C TYR A 71 0.74 6.26 -18.56
N ILE A 72 2.03 6.55 -18.39
CA ILE A 72 2.93 5.74 -17.55
C ILE A 72 2.38 5.68 -16.13
N GLY A 73 1.93 6.81 -15.58
CA GLY A 73 1.26 6.87 -14.28
C GLY A 73 0.04 5.93 -14.20
N LEU A 74 -0.84 5.95 -15.20
CA LEU A 74 -1.99 5.02 -15.26
C LEU A 74 -1.55 3.55 -15.30
N ALA A 75 -0.54 3.23 -16.11
CA ALA A 75 0.00 1.88 -16.21
C ALA A 75 0.54 1.39 -14.85
N LEU A 76 1.22 2.26 -14.10
CA LEU A 76 1.70 1.95 -12.75
C LEU A 76 0.57 1.73 -11.74
N ILE A 77 -0.53 2.52 -11.82
CA ILE A 77 -1.70 2.28 -10.97
C ILE A 77 -2.24 0.87 -11.22
N ILE A 78 -2.48 0.53 -12.47
CA ILE A 78 -3.03 -0.77 -12.86
C ILE A 78 -2.09 -1.91 -12.43
N THR A 79 -0.80 -1.77 -12.67
CA THR A 79 0.23 -2.74 -12.27
C THR A 79 0.25 -2.95 -10.76
N GLY A 80 0.22 -1.86 -9.99
CA GLY A 80 0.17 -1.92 -8.53
C GLY A 80 -1.07 -2.61 -8.00
N VAL A 81 -2.25 -2.32 -8.57
CA VAL A 81 -3.52 -3.00 -8.22
C VAL A 81 -3.42 -4.50 -8.50
N ILE A 82 -2.97 -4.90 -9.70
CA ILE A 82 -2.83 -6.31 -10.07
C ILE A 82 -1.87 -7.04 -9.12
N PHE A 83 -0.69 -6.47 -8.88
CA PHE A 83 0.29 -7.07 -7.97
C PHE A 83 -0.26 -7.20 -6.55
N ARG A 84 -0.96 -6.18 -6.05
CA ARG A 84 -1.59 -6.23 -4.74
C ARG A 84 -2.60 -7.36 -4.63
N LEU A 85 -3.46 -7.53 -5.63
CA LEU A 85 -4.45 -8.62 -5.68
C LEU A 85 -3.78 -10.01 -5.69
N ILE A 86 -2.71 -10.18 -6.49
CA ILE A 86 -1.96 -11.43 -6.56
C ILE A 86 -1.29 -11.74 -5.20
N ILE A 87 -0.66 -10.75 -4.58
CA ILE A 87 0.02 -10.89 -3.29
C ILE A 87 -0.98 -11.24 -2.18
N VAL A 88 -2.09 -10.52 -2.10
CA VAL A 88 -3.16 -10.77 -1.14
C VAL A 88 -3.72 -12.18 -1.31
N LYS A 89 -3.99 -12.59 -2.56
CA LYS A 89 -4.44 -13.96 -2.86
C LYS A 89 -3.41 -15.01 -2.43
N SER A 90 -2.10 -14.73 -2.61
CA SER A 90 -1.02 -15.66 -2.23
C SER A 90 -0.91 -15.90 -0.73
N LEU A 91 -1.27 -14.91 0.11
CA LEU A 91 -1.32 -15.06 1.57
C LEU A 91 -2.60 -15.76 2.03
N GLY A 92 -3.66 -15.70 1.21
CA GLY A 92 -4.92 -16.41 1.42
C GLY A 92 -5.59 -16.07 2.75
N LYS A 93 -5.98 -17.09 3.50
CA LYS A 93 -6.71 -16.94 4.78
C LYS A 93 -5.95 -16.18 5.88
N TYR A 94 -4.63 -16.06 5.75
CA TYR A 94 -3.80 -15.35 6.75
C TYR A 94 -3.70 -13.85 6.49
N PHE A 95 -4.10 -13.39 5.31
CA PHE A 95 -4.16 -11.95 5.06
C PHE A 95 -5.31 -11.31 5.84
N THR A 96 -5.00 -10.25 6.57
CA THR A 96 -5.97 -9.35 7.20
C THR A 96 -5.55 -7.92 6.99
N VAL A 97 -6.51 -7.04 6.81
CA VAL A 97 -6.23 -5.60 6.73
C VAL A 97 -5.91 -5.03 8.11
N ASP A 98 -6.50 -5.61 9.16
CA ASP A 98 -6.18 -5.28 10.56
C ASP A 98 -4.92 -6.05 11.02
N VAL A 99 -4.15 -5.47 11.96
CA VAL A 99 -3.02 -6.19 12.57
C VAL A 99 -3.56 -7.20 13.57
N THR A 100 -3.79 -8.42 13.09
CA THR A 100 -4.30 -9.52 13.91
C THR A 100 -3.60 -10.82 13.58
N ILE A 101 -3.42 -11.65 14.60
CA ILE A 101 -2.92 -13.02 14.43
C ILE A 101 -4.11 -13.97 14.46
N LYS A 102 -4.32 -14.71 13.39
CA LYS A 102 -5.35 -15.75 13.31
C LYS A 102 -4.89 -17.02 14.02
N LYS A 103 -5.86 -17.85 14.45
CA LYS A 103 -5.57 -19.19 14.96
C LYS A 103 -4.77 -19.98 13.91
N ASP A 104 -3.72 -20.68 14.34
CA ASP A 104 -2.81 -21.43 13.48
C ASP A 104 -2.09 -20.62 12.39
N HIS A 105 -1.84 -19.32 12.67
CA HIS A 105 -1.11 -18.45 11.74
C HIS A 105 0.28 -19.01 11.49
N LYS A 106 0.62 -19.17 10.21
CA LYS A 106 1.95 -19.61 9.76
C LYS A 106 2.67 -18.43 9.10
N LEU A 107 3.94 -18.29 9.41
CA LEU A 107 4.78 -17.27 8.78
C LEU A 107 5.07 -17.68 7.33
N LYS A 108 4.56 -16.86 6.39
CA LYS A 108 4.83 -17.06 4.95
C LYS A 108 6.17 -16.45 4.60
N LYS A 109 7.06 -17.28 4.00
CA LYS A 109 8.44 -16.89 3.63
C LYS A 109 8.78 -17.19 2.16
N ASP A 110 7.81 -17.69 1.39
CA ASP A 110 7.97 -18.11 0.00
C ASP A 110 7.37 -17.09 -0.98
N GLY A 111 7.67 -17.22 -2.26
CA GLY A 111 7.19 -16.35 -3.32
C GLY A 111 7.62 -14.90 -3.12
N PHE A 112 6.69 -13.95 -3.16
CA PHE A 112 6.99 -12.52 -2.93
C PHE A 112 7.56 -12.25 -1.54
N TYR A 113 7.20 -13.08 -0.56
CA TYR A 113 7.64 -12.98 0.83
C TYR A 113 9.08 -13.45 1.06
N SER A 114 9.72 -14.10 0.07
CA SER A 114 11.15 -14.43 0.15
C SER A 114 12.06 -13.20 -0.06
N PHE A 115 11.54 -12.13 -0.66
CA PHE A 115 12.28 -10.90 -0.93
C PHE A 115 11.85 -9.73 -0.03
N LEU A 116 10.54 -9.60 0.17
CA LEU A 116 9.93 -8.51 0.95
C LEU A 116 9.01 -9.07 2.02
N ARG A 117 9.09 -8.51 3.23
CA ARG A 117 8.16 -8.86 4.31
C ARG A 117 6.77 -8.28 4.09
N HIS A 118 6.69 -7.13 3.43
CA HIS A 118 5.44 -6.40 3.19
C HIS A 118 5.21 -6.10 1.70
N PRO A 119 5.17 -7.12 0.83
CA PRO A 119 5.05 -6.91 -0.62
C PRO A 119 3.73 -6.25 -1.03
N SER A 120 2.67 -6.40 -0.23
CA SER A 120 1.37 -5.75 -0.47
C SER A 120 1.44 -4.23 -0.32
N TYR A 121 2.21 -3.71 0.65
CA TYR A 121 2.45 -2.26 0.78
C TYR A 121 3.32 -1.73 -0.35
N PHE A 122 4.30 -2.49 -0.81
CA PHE A 122 5.09 -2.13 -1.99
C PHE A 122 4.21 -2.01 -3.24
N ALA A 123 3.32 -2.96 -3.48
CA ALA A 123 2.38 -2.91 -4.60
C ALA A 123 1.46 -1.68 -4.52
N SER A 124 0.95 -1.34 -3.33
CA SER A 124 0.17 -0.10 -3.13
C SER A 124 1.02 1.14 -3.38
N LEU A 125 2.27 1.17 -2.92
CA LEU A 125 3.16 2.31 -3.14
C LEU A 125 3.38 2.58 -4.63
N ILE A 126 3.50 1.54 -5.46
CA ILE A 126 3.55 1.66 -6.92
C ILE A 126 2.30 2.38 -7.44
N SER A 127 1.11 2.03 -6.94
CA SER A 127 -0.14 2.70 -7.36
C SER A 127 -0.15 4.19 -6.96
N PHE A 128 0.36 4.54 -5.77
CA PHE A 128 0.44 5.95 -5.34
C PHE A 128 1.44 6.75 -6.15
N ILE A 129 2.61 6.18 -6.47
CA ILE A 129 3.57 6.78 -7.40
C ILE A 129 2.92 6.97 -8.77
N GLY A 130 2.22 5.96 -9.27
CA GLY A 130 1.47 6.02 -10.52
C GLY A 130 0.43 7.15 -10.53
N PHE A 131 -0.31 7.32 -9.43
CA PHE A 131 -1.26 8.43 -9.29
C PHE A 131 -0.56 9.78 -9.36
N GLY A 132 0.53 9.97 -8.61
CA GLY A 132 1.31 11.22 -8.66
C GLY A 132 1.86 11.53 -10.05
N LEU A 133 2.40 10.51 -10.76
CA LEU A 133 2.88 10.65 -12.14
C LEU A 133 1.75 11.00 -13.10
N SER A 134 0.56 10.42 -12.92
CA SER A 134 -0.60 10.68 -13.80
C SER A 134 -1.12 12.12 -13.70
N LEU A 135 -0.85 12.80 -12.59
CA LEU A 135 -1.13 14.23 -12.43
C LEU A 135 -0.10 15.13 -13.16
N ASN A 136 1.05 14.57 -13.56
CA ASN A 136 2.16 15.27 -14.17
C ASN A 136 2.58 16.55 -13.40
N ASN A 137 2.66 16.45 -12.08
CA ASN A 137 3.05 17.55 -11.22
C ASN A 137 4.03 17.06 -10.14
N LEU A 138 5.22 17.66 -10.11
CA LEU A 138 6.31 17.19 -9.24
C LEU A 138 5.97 17.28 -7.74
N VAL A 139 5.30 18.37 -7.34
CA VAL A 139 4.89 18.55 -5.94
C VAL A 139 3.81 17.55 -5.56
N SER A 140 2.85 17.31 -6.44
CA SER A 140 1.79 16.31 -6.23
C SER A 140 2.35 14.90 -6.12
N LEU A 141 3.30 14.53 -7.00
CA LEU A 141 3.99 13.24 -6.93
C LEU A 141 4.73 13.07 -5.60
N SER A 142 5.51 14.08 -5.21
CA SER A 142 6.27 14.04 -3.96
C SER A 142 5.34 13.93 -2.74
N LEU A 143 4.28 14.75 -2.71
CA LEU A 143 3.32 14.77 -1.61
C LEU A 143 2.65 13.40 -1.41
N VAL A 144 2.08 12.84 -2.47
CA VAL A 144 1.32 11.58 -2.35
C VAL A 144 2.23 10.40 -2.07
N THR A 145 3.43 10.37 -2.66
CA THR A 145 4.41 9.31 -2.44
C THR A 145 4.92 9.32 -1.01
N LEU A 146 5.30 10.49 -0.47
CA LEU A 146 5.79 10.63 0.90
C LEU A 146 4.69 10.33 1.92
N ALA A 147 3.46 10.80 1.69
CA ALA A 147 2.32 10.51 2.57
C ALA A 147 2.03 9.00 2.64
N ALA A 148 2.01 8.31 1.50
CA ALA A 148 1.81 6.87 1.45
C ALA A 148 2.97 6.11 2.12
N LEU A 149 4.21 6.45 1.78
CA LEU A 149 5.40 5.78 2.32
C LEU A 149 5.51 5.92 3.84
N THR A 150 5.35 7.13 4.38
CA THR A 150 5.40 7.37 5.83
C THR A 150 4.29 6.64 6.57
N SER A 151 3.07 6.64 6.02
CA SER A 151 1.93 5.91 6.57
C SER A 151 2.18 4.39 6.59
N PHE A 152 2.74 3.83 5.51
CA PHE A 152 3.07 2.41 5.44
C PHE A 152 4.21 2.04 6.39
N ILE A 153 5.26 2.85 6.49
CA ILE A 153 6.36 2.61 7.45
C ILE A 153 5.82 2.61 8.90
N TYR A 154 4.94 3.57 9.23
CA TYR A 154 4.29 3.60 10.54
C TYR A 154 3.51 2.31 10.82
N ARG A 155 2.70 1.88 9.86
CA ARG A 155 1.91 0.65 9.94
C ARG A 155 2.78 -0.61 10.07
N ILE A 156 3.82 -0.73 9.23
CA ILE A 156 4.76 -1.85 9.25
C ILE A 156 5.42 -1.99 10.62
N LYS A 157 5.83 -0.90 11.25
CA LYS A 157 6.42 -0.94 12.60
C LYS A 157 5.47 -1.55 13.65
N ILE A 158 4.18 -1.26 13.55
CA ILE A 158 3.17 -1.82 14.44
C ILE A 158 2.96 -3.31 14.14
N GLU A 159 2.80 -3.66 12.87
CA GLU A 159 2.61 -5.04 12.41
C GLU A 159 3.80 -5.93 12.78
N GLU A 160 5.04 -5.47 12.55
CA GLU A 160 6.25 -6.23 12.89
C GLU A 160 6.39 -6.45 14.41
N LYS A 161 6.00 -5.49 15.26
CA LYS A 161 5.97 -5.71 16.71
C LYS A 161 5.05 -6.88 17.10
N VAL A 162 3.87 -6.96 16.49
CA VAL A 162 2.92 -8.04 16.75
C VAL A 162 3.44 -9.38 16.23
N LEU A 163 4.05 -9.38 15.03
CA LEU A 163 4.65 -10.58 14.44
C LEU A 163 5.85 -11.09 15.25
N ILE A 164 6.69 -10.19 15.76
CA ILE A 164 7.80 -10.56 16.67
C ILE A 164 7.24 -11.15 17.98
N ALA A 165 6.22 -10.54 18.57
CA ALA A 165 5.62 -11.03 19.81
C ALA A 165 5.02 -12.44 19.65
N TYR A 166 4.50 -12.77 18.46
CA TYR A 166 3.86 -14.05 18.18
C TYR A 166 4.86 -15.14 17.71
N PHE A 167 5.72 -14.84 16.73
CA PHE A 167 6.65 -15.78 16.12
C PHE A 167 8.03 -15.80 16.76
N GLY A 168 8.36 -14.81 17.60
CA GLY A 168 9.62 -14.73 18.33
C GLY A 168 10.86 -14.78 17.42
N ALA A 169 11.77 -15.70 17.76
CA ALA A 169 13.05 -15.87 17.07
C ALA A 169 12.90 -16.19 15.57
N GLU A 170 11.81 -16.86 15.19
CA GLU A 170 11.54 -17.21 13.79
C GLU A 170 11.34 -15.97 12.93
N TYR A 171 10.58 -14.96 13.42
CA TYR A 171 10.38 -13.72 12.69
C TYR A 171 11.65 -12.87 12.67
N ILE A 172 12.41 -12.83 13.77
CA ILE A 172 13.69 -12.12 13.83
C ILE A 172 14.70 -12.70 12.82
N ALA A 173 14.76 -14.01 12.67
CA ALA A 173 15.60 -14.67 11.65
C ALA A 173 15.15 -14.29 10.23
N TYR A 174 13.83 -14.26 9.99
CA TYR A 174 13.26 -13.84 8.71
C TYR A 174 13.56 -12.37 8.38
N GLN A 175 13.52 -11.47 9.35
CA GLN A 175 13.89 -10.07 9.17
C GLN A 175 15.34 -9.87 8.69
N LYS A 176 16.26 -10.74 9.12
CA LYS A 176 17.68 -10.67 8.72
C LYS A 176 17.91 -11.04 7.24
N THR A 177 17.03 -11.82 6.65
CA THR A 177 17.16 -12.33 5.28
C THR A 177 16.31 -11.59 4.27
N THR A 178 15.39 -10.71 4.72
CA THR A 178 14.42 -10.03 3.85
C THR A 178 14.36 -8.53 4.12
N LYS A 179 13.87 -7.77 3.16
CA LYS A 179 13.63 -6.32 3.29
C LYS A 179 12.19 -6.01 3.71
N GLY A 180 11.95 -4.83 4.27
CA GLY A 180 10.62 -4.40 4.71
C GLY A 180 9.65 -4.16 3.56
N ILE A 181 9.78 -2.99 2.92
CA ILE A 181 8.85 -2.52 1.87
C ILE A 181 9.56 -2.23 0.55
N ILE A 182 10.78 -1.68 0.56
CA ILE A 182 11.51 -1.32 -0.67
C ILE A 182 12.58 -2.39 -0.91
N PRO A 183 12.56 -3.07 -2.09
CA PRO A 183 13.56 -4.06 -2.43
C PRO A 183 14.98 -3.47 -2.32
N PHE A 184 15.89 -4.21 -1.72
CA PHE A 184 17.32 -3.87 -1.55
C PHE A 184 17.64 -2.69 -0.62
N ILE A 185 16.66 -1.89 -0.16
CA ILE A 185 16.89 -0.70 0.67
C ILE A 185 16.36 -0.92 2.10
N TYR A 186 15.05 -1.11 2.24
CA TYR A 186 14.38 -1.14 3.56
C TYR A 186 13.34 -2.27 3.62
#